data_2794035fe89020413c1bc7d3e65fe6b7
#
_entry.id   2794035fe89020413c1bc7d3e65fe6b7
#
_cell.length_a   1.000
_cell.length_b   1.000
_cell.length_c   1.000
_cell.angle_alpha   90.00
_cell.angle_beta   90.00
_cell.angle_gamma   90.00
#
_symmetry.space_group_name_H-M   'P 1'
#
loop_
_entity.id
_entity.type
_entity.pdbx_description
1 polymer ?
#
loop_
_entity_poly.entity_id
_entity_poly.type
_entity_poly.pdbx_seq_one_letter_code
_entity_poly.pdbx_strand_id
1 'polypeptide(L)'
;MKFKISILLTCLLTISLFAQQKPVKVKAKLQHADLIERDPKKYEGNQFLTGNVVIEYKGDLVYADSAVLYQDKNLAVVWSNARLVSKDKTITADKMEYDGNTTIAKAFKNVVLTDPGSRITADYMEYNKTTEIATGIGKVEVKTPTQQISSEKIIYERLTGNIIVNDTYKTIGSDGTLVEGRNVVYNIKSKSANFGSEVFITNKDYTIYSRKMTTNDLTGITTFRDYSKITRRNDPSQYIITSDGDFNKKTGEAWLRNNSKVYYQDKTLTAKKLYFNDKTGFGKGEGDVFLDDPKEKRFLRGDYGEAFRYLDSAYVTKNAYAVKAFDKDSLYISADTLLAVKRHDVDSTSFIKAFHKARFYKSNANGKADSLVFNQTKGIMQFYKDPILWSGDNQVTGDYMEAYTNMKTNKMDSLKVFNNAFVIAKVDSLVDNEFHQIKGKYLTVLFHDDKIDFVNVEENAVALTYMDDTDAKTKKKERYGANISYCGIIEVDVVGKDVELVACRIKSDGKMYPLSQFPDEIRYLPNFKWRISERLNKWRDIFVESK
;
A
#
# COMPACT_ATOMS: atom_id res chain seq x y z
N MET A 1 12.70 0.71 79.40
CA MET A 1 11.42 -0.02 79.36
C MET A 1 11.50 -0.98 78.19
N LYS A 2 12.03 -2.18 78.38
CA LYS A 2 11.41 -3.46 78.71
C LYS A 2 10.27 -3.83 77.77
N PHE A 3 10.45 -5.02 77.18
CA PHE A 3 9.62 -5.83 76.29
C PHE A 3 9.78 -5.59 74.73
N LYS A 4 10.57 -6.47 74.12
CA LYS A 4 10.35 -7.21 72.91
C LYS A 4 11.62 -7.97 72.46
N ILE A 5 11.97 -8.97 73.19
CA ILE A 5 12.92 -10.01 72.75
C ILE A 5 12.32 -11.32 73.26
N SER A 6 11.39 -11.90 72.53
CA SER A 6 10.93 -13.27 72.77
C SER A 6 10.02 -13.87 71.70
N ILE A 7 10.23 -13.56 70.44
CA ILE A 7 9.56 -14.25 69.32
C ILE A 7 10.54 -14.44 68.11
N LEU A 8 11.76 -14.78 68.36
CA LEU A 8 12.75 -15.11 67.32
C LEU A 8 13.48 -16.43 67.54
N LEU A 9 12.94 -17.32 68.39
CA LEU A 9 13.61 -18.59 68.64
C LEU A 9 12.74 -19.84 68.45
N THR A 10 11.56 -19.74 67.82
CA THR A 10 10.68 -20.89 67.57
C THR A 10 10.46 -21.19 66.11
N CYS A 11 11.11 -20.49 65.17
CA CYS A 11 11.00 -20.74 63.67
C CYS A 11 12.22 -21.48 63.11
N LEU A 12 13.14 -21.99 63.88
CA LEU A 12 14.39 -22.63 63.41
C LEU A 12 14.46 -24.14 63.64
N LEU A 13 13.34 -24.82 63.92
CA LEU A 13 13.35 -26.27 64.26
C LEU A 13 12.30 -27.09 63.43
N THR A 14 11.81 -26.61 62.30
CA THR A 14 10.94 -27.42 61.41
C THR A 14 11.47 -27.54 59.97
N ILE A 15 12.77 -27.34 59.75
CA ILE A 15 13.42 -27.64 58.49
C ILE A 15 14.31 -28.86 58.63
N SER A 16 13.71 -29.99 58.78
CA SER A 16 14.42 -31.24 58.55
C SER A 16 13.42 -32.37 58.63
N LEU A 17 12.87 -32.80 57.57
CA LEU A 17 12.38 -34.14 57.22
C LEU A 17 11.60 -34.16 55.94
N PHE A 18 12.07 -33.44 54.86
CA PHE A 18 11.86 -33.94 53.52
C PHE A 18 13.02 -34.90 53.25
N ALA A 19 12.87 -36.11 53.72
CA ALA A 19 13.67 -37.23 53.24
C ALA A 19 13.49 -37.24 51.70
N GLN A 20 14.55 -36.91 50.96
CA GLN A 20 14.63 -37.20 49.53
C GLN A 20 14.41 -38.70 49.37
N GLN A 21 13.20 -39.12 49.10
CA GLN A 21 12.97 -40.46 48.57
C GLN A 21 13.75 -40.50 47.24
N LYS A 22 14.88 -41.23 47.25
CA LYS A 22 15.59 -41.57 46.02
C LYS A 22 14.52 -42.12 45.04
N PRO A 23 14.39 -41.57 43.86
CA PRO A 23 13.39 -42.07 42.91
C PRO A 23 13.61 -43.57 42.72
N VAL A 24 12.58 -44.35 43.00
CA VAL A 24 12.63 -45.82 42.81
C VAL A 24 12.94 -46.02 41.33
N LYS A 25 14.13 -46.57 41.04
CA LYS A 25 14.53 -46.90 39.67
C LYS A 25 13.61 -48.02 39.17
N VAL A 26 12.62 -47.68 38.37
CA VAL A 26 11.78 -48.66 37.70
C VAL A 26 12.63 -49.32 36.62
N LYS A 27 12.78 -50.62 36.68
CA LYS A 27 13.55 -51.42 35.70
C LYS A 27 12.65 -51.86 34.57
N ALA A 28 13.24 -52.00 33.37
CA ALA A 28 12.58 -52.64 32.22
C ALA A 28 12.19 -54.08 32.60
N LYS A 29 10.94 -54.44 32.30
CA LYS A 29 10.38 -55.76 32.62
C LYS A 29 10.16 -56.55 31.33
N LEU A 30 10.79 -57.72 31.22
CA LEU A 30 10.49 -58.65 30.16
C LEU A 30 9.07 -59.18 30.37
N GLN A 31 8.21 -59.04 29.37
CA GLN A 31 6.85 -59.58 29.35
C GLN A 31 6.77 -60.89 28.56
N HIS A 32 7.50 -60.99 27.43
CA HIS A 32 7.54 -62.19 26.59
C HIS A 32 8.81 -62.27 25.77
N ALA A 33 9.28 -63.46 25.50
CA ALA A 33 10.23 -63.87 24.44
C ALA A 33 10.08 -65.36 24.24
N ASP A 34 10.21 -65.84 23.01
CA ASP A 34 10.14 -67.29 22.72
C ASP A 34 11.39 -68.01 23.22
N LEU A 35 12.57 -67.34 23.16
CA LEU A 35 13.85 -67.90 23.60
C LEU A 35 14.64 -66.84 24.40
N ILE A 36 15.19 -67.23 25.50
CA ILE A 36 16.09 -66.41 26.34
C ILE A 36 17.44 -67.13 26.42
N GLU A 37 18.48 -66.52 25.92
CA GLU A 37 19.84 -67.03 26.01
C GLU A 37 20.71 -66.07 26.87
N ARG A 38 21.68 -66.64 27.57
CA ARG A 38 22.69 -65.88 28.30
C ARG A 38 24.06 -66.50 28.06
N ASP A 39 24.90 -65.84 27.30
CA ASP A 39 26.27 -66.23 27.04
C ASP A 39 27.21 -65.22 27.72
N PRO A 40 28.03 -65.67 28.69
CA PRO A 40 28.97 -64.78 29.37
C PRO A 40 30.01 -64.11 28.47
N LYS A 41 30.24 -64.67 27.29
CA LYS A 41 31.20 -64.15 26.28
C LYS A 41 30.57 -63.24 25.25
N LYS A 42 29.24 -63.17 25.21
CA LYS A 42 28.49 -62.31 24.29
C LYS A 42 27.65 -61.30 25.06
N TYR A 43 27.42 -60.16 24.49
CA TYR A 43 26.56 -59.08 25.01
C TYR A 43 26.87 -58.74 26.48
N GLU A 44 28.14 -58.71 26.90
CA GLU A 44 28.58 -58.48 28.29
C GLU A 44 27.89 -59.42 29.29
N GLY A 45 27.51 -60.63 28.87
CA GLY A 45 26.79 -61.57 29.76
C GLY A 45 25.32 -61.23 30.03
N ASN A 46 24.73 -60.32 29.28
CA ASN A 46 23.32 -59.93 29.37
C ASN A 46 22.39 -60.88 28.64
N GLN A 47 21.09 -60.74 28.89
CA GLN A 47 20.08 -61.58 28.25
C GLN A 47 19.91 -61.23 26.77
N PHE A 48 20.07 -62.22 25.91
CA PHE A 48 19.68 -62.15 24.50
C PHE A 48 18.31 -62.84 24.34
N LEU A 49 17.39 -62.13 23.74
CA LEU A 49 15.99 -62.49 23.58
C LEU A 49 15.68 -62.66 22.07
N THR A 50 14.96 -63.70 21.71
CA THR A 50 14.60 -63.98 20.33
C THR A 50 13.13 -64.44 20.27
N GLY A 51 12.42 -64.01 19.23
CA GLY A 51 11.04 -64.37 18.92
C GLY A 51 10.00 -63.63 19.79
N ASN A 52 9.13 -62.89 19.13
CA ASN A 52 7.99 -62.18 19.76
C ASN A 52 8.36 -61.42 21.07
N VAL A 53 9.50 -60.75 21.06
CA VAL A 53 10.02 -60.08 22.25
C VAL A 53 9.09 -58.92 22.63
N VAL A 54 8.66 -58.88 23.91
CA VAL A 54 7.87 -57.78 24.50
C VAL A 54 8.51 -57.33 25.79
N ILE A 55 8.95 -56.08 25.82
CA ILE A 55 9.56 -55.43 27.01
C ILE A 55 8.66 -54.27 27.43
N GLU A 56 8.28 -54.23 28.71
CA GLU A 56 7.51 -53.15 29.32
C GLU A 56 8.39 -52.23 30.13
N TYR A 57 8.16 -50.92 29.98
CA TYR A 57 8.74 -49.90 30.83
C TYR A 57 7.75 -48.77 31.10
N LYS A 58 7.34 -48.61 32.35
CA LYS A 58 6.38 -47.56 32.80
C LYS A 58 5.15 -47.43 31.89
N GLY A 59 4.58 -48.57 31.50
CA GLY A 59 3.37 -48.64 30.65
C GLY A 59 3.62 -48.51 29.14
N ASP A 60 4.86 -48.29 28.67
CA ASP A 60 5.23 -48.42 27.28
C ASP A 60 5.61 -49.85 26.96
N LEU A 61 5.27 -50.29 25.75
CA LEU A 61 5.60 -51.64 25.27
C LEU A 61 6.57 -51.53 24.10
N VAL A 62 7.69 -52.23 24.19
CA VAL A 62 8.67 -52.35 23.08
C VAL A 62 8.59 -53.78 22.53
N TYR A 63 8.29 -53.89 21.25
CA TYR A 63 8.20 -55.14 20.49
C TYR A 63 9.38 -55.25 19.56
N ALA A 64 9.88 -56.48 19.33
CA ALA A 64 10.89 -56.79 18.29
C ALA A 64 11.00 -58.30 18.06
N ASP A 65 11.70 -58.71 17.02
CA ASP A 65 12.04 -60.10 16.83
C ASP A 65 13.28 -60.52 17.63
N SER A 66 14.15 -59.55 17.95
CA SER A 66 15.36 -59.80 18.72
C SER A 66 15.69 -58.61 19.66
N ALA A 67 16.24 -58.89 20.84
CA ALA A 67 16.65 -57.88 21.80
C ALA A 67 17.83 -58.33 22.68
N VAL A 68 18.56 -57.35 23.19
CA VAL A 68 19.46 -57.53 24.36
C VAL A 68 18.95 -56.65 25.46
N LEU A 69 18.73 -57.26 26.64
CA LEU A 69 18.32 -56.54 27.83
C LEU A 69 19.49 -56.37 28.78
N TYR A 70 20.06 -55.18 28.86
CA TYR A 70 21.14 -54.79 29.78
C TYR A 70 20.52 -54.35 31.13
N GLN A 71 20.23 -55.30 32.00
CA GLN A 71 19.49 -55.06 33.25
C GLN A 71 20.17 -54.06 34.19
N ASP A 72 21.53 -54.15 34.31
CA ASP A 72 22.27 -53.24 35.20
C ASP A 72 22.31 -51.80 34.67
N LYS A 73 22.33 -51.65 33.34
CA LYS A 73 22.27 -50.33 32.65
C LYS A 73 20.84 -49.83 32.52
N ASN A 74 19.82 -50.66 32.74
CA ASN A 74 18.39 -50.36 32.47
C ASN A 74 18.17 -49.98 31.02
N LEU A 75 18.88 -50.65 30.09
CA LEU A 75 18.90 -50.40 28.65
C LEU A 75 18.39 -51.62 27.89
N ALA A 76 17.45 -51.41 26.96
CA ALA A 76 17.04 -52.41 25.97
C ALA A 76 17.52 -52.00 24.58
N VAL A 77 18.18 -52.90 23.86
CA VAL A 77 18.52 -52.74 22.46
C VAL A 77 17.73 -53.77 21.69
N VAL A 78 16.90 -53.32 20.76
CA VAL A 78 15.97 -54.17 19.98
C VAL A 78 16.15 -53.96 18.47
N TRP A 79 15.93 -54.99 17.68
CA TRP A 79 16.04 -54.91 16.23
C TRP A 79 15.16 -55.97 15.55
N SER A 80 14.99 -55.78 14.22
CA SER A 80 14.02 -56.49 13.39
C SER A 80 12.58 -56.27 13.93
N ASN A 81 11.80 -55.55 13.15
CA ASN A 81 10.44 -55.16 13.50
C ASN A 81 10.33 -54.39 14.83
N ALA A 82 11.36 -53.59 15.14
CA ALA A 82 11.39 -52.82 16.38
C ALA A 82 10.22 -51.79 16.41
N ARG A 83 9.42 -51.86 17.47
CA ARG A 83 8.23 -51.01 17.64
C ARG A 83 8.01 -50.62 19.09
N LEU A 84 8.01 -49.33 19.37
CA LEU A 84 7.62 -48.75 20.66
C LEU A 84 6.18 -48.30 20.58
N VAL A 85 5.34 -48.74 21.49
CA VAL A 85 3.94 -48.33 21.63
C VAL A 85 3.77 -47.62 22.99
N SER A 86 3.31 -46.38 22.95
CA SER A 86 3.09 -45.55 24.13
C SER A 86 1.77 -44.80 23.97
N LYS A 87 0.74 -45.21 24.75
CA LYS A 87 -0.61 -44.65 24.68
C LYS A 87 -1.17 -44.62 23.25
N ASP A 88 -1.19 -43.44 22.66
CA ASP A 88 -1.78 -43.11 21.33
C ASP A 88 -0.74 -42.92 20.22
N LYS A 89 0.53 -43.20 20.49
CA LYS A 89 1.63 -43.06 19.54
C LYS A 89 2.40 -44.35 19.35
N THR A 90 3.01 -44.48 18.17
CA THR A 90 3.86 -45.62 17.82
C THR A 90 5.12 -45.12 17.12
N ILE A 91 6.27 -45.66 17.53
CA ILE A 91 7.54 -45.47 16.82
C ILE A 91 7.97 -46.84 16.26
N THR A 92 8.29 -46.92 14.97
CA THR A 92 8.86 -48.08 14.34
C THR A 92 10.22 -47.77 13.73
N ALA A 93 11.14 -48.72 13.71
CA ALA A 93 12.46 -48.58 13.13
C ALA A 93 13.10 -49.98 12.86
N ASP A 94 14.23 -50.01 12.14
CA ASP A 94 15.00 -51.22 11.98
C ASP A 94 15.69 -51.65 13.30
N LYS A 95 16.15 -50.65 14.06
CA LYS A 95 16.78 -50.84 15.39
C LYS A 95 16.34 -49.76 16.34
N MET A 96 16.14 -50.08 17.63
CA MET A 96 15.92 -49.10 18.72
C MET A 96 16.79 -49.40 19.93
N GLU A 97 17.16 -48.35 20.63
CA GLU A 97 17.78 -48.36 21.94
C GLU A 97 16.88 -47.59 22.90
N TYR A 98 16.43 -48.22 23.98
CA TYR A 98 15.58 -47.59 24.97
C TYR A 98 16.27 -47.55 26.34
N ASP A 99 16.64 -46.37 26.79
CA ASP A 99 17.25 -46.15 28.11
C ASP A 99 16.17 -45.81 29.15
N GLY A 100 15.93 -46.74 30.05
CA GLY A 100 14.94 -46.57 31.12
C GLY A 100 15.33 -45.54 32.19
N ASN A 101 16.60 -45.16 32.32
CA ASN A 101 17.04 -44.16 33.30
C ASN A 101 16.72 -42.76 32.82
N THR A 102 16.95 -42.47 31.52
CA THR A 102 16.72 -41.19 30.89
C THR A 102 15.35 -41.09 30.22
N THR A 103 14.66 -42.20 30.04
CA THR A 103 13.40 -42.33 29.29
C THR A 103 13.52 -41.87 27.83
N ILE A 104 14.70 -42.10 27.24
CA ILE A 104 15.01 -41.75 25.85
C ILE A 104 15.00 -43.01 24.98
N ALA A 105 14.24 -42.97 23.89
CA ALA A 105 14.29 -43.94 22.84
C ALA A 105 15.10 -43.37 21.67
N LYS A 106 16.11 -44.09 21.17
CA LYS A 106 16.86 -43.81 19.96
C LYS A 106 16.48 -44.82 18.88
N ALA A 107 15.98 -44.36 17.79
CA ALA A 107 15.53 -45.19 16.66
C ALA A 107 16.40 -44.94 15.44
N PHE A 108 16.78 -46.01 14.76
CA PHE A 108 17.76 -45.97 13.66
C PHE A 108 17.22 -46.67 12.41
N LYS A 109 17.32 -46.00 11.29
CA LYS A 109 16.92 -46.44 9.94
C LYS A 109 15.39 -46.66 9.84
N ASN A 110 14.83 -46.20 8.74
CA ASN A 110 13.40 -46.34 8.43
C ASN A 110 12.47 -45.97 9.59
N VAL A 111 12.85 -44.89 10.31
CA VAL A 111 12.09 -44.46 11.50
C VAL A 111 10.77 -43.84 11.09
N VAL A 112 9.70 -44.27 11.75
CA VAL A 112 8.37 -43.72 11.60
C VAL A 112 7.76 -43.51 12.97
N LEU A 113 7.46 -42.25 13.32
CA LEU A 113 6.60 -41.88 14.43
C LEU A 113 5.20 -41.62 13.89
N THR A 114 4.21 -42.31 14.42
CA THR A 114 2.79 -42.07 14.16
C THR A 114 2.12 -41.55 15.42
N ASP A 115 1.46 -40.42 15.32
CA ASP A 115 0.74 -39.73 16.39
C ASP A 115 -0.63 -39.26 15.84
N PRO A 116 -1.70 -39.12 16.64
CA PRO A 116 -2.96 -38.61 16.14
C PRO A 116 -2.78 -37.27 15.38
N GLY A 117 -3.06 -37.27 14.08
CA GLY A 117 -2.96 -36.10 13.22
C GLY A 117 -1.58 -35.83 12.59
N SER A 118 -0.55 -36.63 12.87
CA SER A 118 0.75 -36.49 12.21
C SER A 118 1.50 -37.82 12.02
N ARG A 119 2.32 -37.89 10.97
CA ARG A 119 3.25 -38.96 10.69
C ARG A 119 4.62 -38.37 10.38
N ILE A 120 5.64 -38.78 11.13
CA ILE A 120 7.01 -38.28 10.99
C ILE A 120 7.92 -39.42 10.57
N THR A 121 8.68 -39.24 9.50
CA THR A 121 9.70 -40.18 9.04
C THR A 121 11.09 -39.55 9.15
N ALA A 122 12.11 -40.35 9.41
CA ALA A 122 13.50 -39.90 9.52
C ALA A 122 14.47 -41.07 9.34
N ASP A 123 15.76 -40.79 9.07
CA ASP A 123 16.82 -41.80 9.11
C ASP A 123 17.20 -42.17 10.55
N TYR A 124 17.13 -41.15 11.47
CA TYR A 124 17.38 -41.31 12.89
C TYR A 124 16.35 -40.47 13.68
N MET A 125 15.92 -40.97 14.83
CA MET A 125 15.05 -40.22 15.74
C MET A 125 15.43 -40.47 17.19
N GLU A 126 15.47 -39.41 17.98
CA GLU A 126 15.52 -39.45 19.43
C GLU A 126 14.17 -38.96 19.98
N TYR A 127 13.55 -39.80 20.81
CA TYR A 127 12.30 -39.47 21.48
C TYR A 127 12.47 -39.50 23.00
N ASN A 128 12.20 -38.41 23.66
CA ASN A 128 12.20 -38.32 25.13
C ASN A 128 10.75 -38.40 25.63
N LYS A 129 10.44 -39.49 26.34
CA LYS A 129 9.11 -39.75 26.89
C LYS A 129 8.68 -38.72 27.95
N THR A 130 9.62 -38.24 28.76
CA THR A 130 9.32 -37.32 29.86
C THR A 130 8.92 -35.93 29.35
N THR A 131 9.61 -35.42 28.32
CA THR A 131 9.33 -34.11 27.71
C THR A 131 8.37 -34.20 26.55
N GLU A 132 8.10 -35.42 26.06
CA GLU A 132 7.31 -35.70 24.84
C GLU A 132 7.89 -34.97 23.59
N ILE A 133 9.22 -34.88 23.51
CA ILE A 133 9.93 -34.26 22.39
C ILE A 133 10.54 -35.35 21.51
N ALA A 134 10.26 -35.31 20.21
CA ALA A 134 10.93 -36.11 19.21
C ALA A 134 11.85 -35.24 18.35
N THR A 135 13.10 -35.67 18.17
CA THR A 135 14.06 -35.02 17.25
C THR A 135 14.40 -35.99 16.14
N GLY A 136 13.94 -35.70 14.93
CA GLY A 136 14.28 -36.42 13.71
C GLY A 136 15.49 -35.80 13.01
N ILE A 137 16.37 -36.65 12.46
CA ILE A 137 17.57 -36.25 11.72
C ILE A 137 17.69 -37.13 10.47
N GLY A 138 18.07 -36.52 9.35
CA GLY A 138 18.25 -37.16 8.05
C GLY A 138 16.93 -37.38 7.33
N LYS A 139 16.70 -36.65 6.23
CA LYS A 139 15.52 -36.75 5.36
C LYS A 139 14.21 -36.74 6.12
N VAL A 140 14.10 -35.83 7.12
CA VAL A 140 12.91 -35.77 7.96
C VAL A 140 11.72 -35.25 7.18
N GLU A 141 10.60 -35.99 7.21
CA GLU A 141 9.34 -35.59 6.61
C GLU A 141 8.21 -35.67 7.65
N VAL A 142 7.47 -34.60 7.80
CA VAL A 142 6.27 -34.53 8.65
C VAL A 142 5.04 -34.38 7.77
N LYS A 143 4.12 -35.36 7.83
CA LYS A 143 2.83 -35.31 7.13
C LYS A 143 1.73 -35.02 8.12
N THR A 144 0.93 -33.99 7.84
CA THR A 144 -0.31 -33.66 8.53
C THR A 144 -1.48 -33.73 7.53
N PRO A 145 -2.73 -33.64 7.93
CA PRO A 145 -3.87 -33.62 6.98
C PRO A 145 -3.83 -32.46 5.98
N THR A 146 -3.14 -31.36 6.29
CA THR A 146 -3.16 -30.14 5.48
C THR A 146 -1.83 -29.83 4.78
N GLN A 147 -0.73 -30.46 5.18
CA GLN A 147 0.59 -30.14 4.61
C GLN A 147 1.63 -31.22 4.89
N GLN A 148 2.70 -31.16 4.10
CA GLN A 148 3.89 -31.97 4.22
C GLN A 148 5.09 -31.04 4.39
N ILE A 149 5.90 -31.26 5.45
CA ILE A 149 7.09 -30.46 5.80
C ILE A 149 8.32 -31.36 5.68
N SER A 150 9.34 -30.91 4.97
CA SER A 150 10.60 -31.64 4.77
C SER A 150 11.80 -30.80 5.21
N SER A 151 12.75 -31.41 5.92
CA SER A 151 14.01 -30.80 6.37
C SER A 151 15.04 -31.87 6.75
N GLU A 152 16.31 -31.51 6.91
CA GLU A 152 17.35 -32.42 7.45
C GLU A 152 17.19 -32.67 8.95
N LYS A 153 16.61 -31.71 9.69
CA LYS A 153 16.38 -31.84 11.14
C LYS A 153 15.08 -31.18 11.54
N ILE A 154 14.23 -31.91 12.26
CA ILE A 154 12.97 -31.41 12.80
C ILE A 154 12.84 -31.81 14.27
N ILE A 155 12.39 -30.85 15.09
CA ILE A 155 12.02 -31.10 16.48
C ILE A 155 10.50 -31.03 16.56
N TYR A 156 9.88 -32.09 17.08
CA TYR A 156 8.44 -32.14 17.34
C TYR A 156 8.19 -32.16 18.84
N GLU A 157 7.55 -31.09 19.32
CA GLU A 157 7.08 -30.95 20.71
C GLU A 157 5.62 -31.35 20.79
N ARG A 158 5.34 -32.59 21.15
CA ARG A 158 3.98 -33.14 21.13
C ARG A 158 3.02 -32.40 22.07
N LEU A 159 3.48 -32.00 23.26
CA LEU A 159 2.65 -31.34 24.26
C LEU A 159 2.14 -29.97 23.78
N THR A 160 2.98 -29.20 23.14
CA THR A 160 2.61 -27.90 22.56
C THR A 160 1.99 -28.02 21.17
N GLY A 161 2.32 -29.09 20.43
CA GLY A 161 2.01 -29.28 19.03
C GLY A 161 2.92 -28.51 18.08
N ASN A 162 4.11 -28.09 18.54
CA ASN A 162 5.07 -27.37 17.73
C ASN A 162 5.93 -28.30 16.90
N ILE A 163 6.09 -27.98 15.62
CA ILE A 163 7.11 -28.49 14.72
C ILE A 163 8.11 -27.36 14.54
N ILE A 164 9.35 -27.56 14.96
CA ILE A 164 10.42 -26.56 14.95
C ILE A 164 11.48 -27.00 13.95
N VAL A 165 11.78 -26.13 13.01
CA VAL A 165 12.86 -26.28 12.05
C VAL A 165 13.78 -25.09 12.15
N ASN A 166 15.03 -25.32 12.51
CA ASN A 166 16.06 -24.29 12.67
C ASN A 166 17.01 -24.23 11.45
N ASP A 167 16.68 -24.91 10.38
CA ASP A 167 17.44 -24.98 9.14
C ASP A 167 16.51 -24.76 7.95
N THR A 168 17.00 -25.06 6.74
CA THR A 168 16.19 -25.01 5.52
C THR A 168 15.04 -26.01 5.59
N TYR A 169 13.90 -25.60 5.10
CA TYR A 169 12.72 -26.45 4.99
C TYR A 169 11.97 -26.20 3.68
N LYS A 170 11.19 -27.20 3.32
CA LYS A 170 10.21 -27.11 2.24
C LYS A 170 8.88 -27.63 2.75
N THR A 171 7.80 -26.87 2.49
CA THR A 171 6.44 -27.29 2.83
C THR A 171 5.57 -27.27 1.59
N ILE A 172 4.75 -28.30 1.44
CA ILE A 172 3.73 -28.39 0.38
C ILE A 172 2.37 -28.50 1.05
N GLY A 173 1.53 -27.51 0.82
CA GLY A 173 0.14 -27.51 1.29
C GLY A 173 -0.77 -28.38 0.42
N SER A 174 -1.89 -28.84 0.97
CA SER A 174 -2.91 -29.60 0.22
C SER A 174 -3.54 -28.82 -0.93
N ASP A 175 -3.45 -27.48 -0.89
CA ASP A 175 -3.88 -26.56 -1.94
C ASP A 175 -2.79 -26.30 -3.02
N GLY A 176 -1.66 -26.99 -2.93
CA GLY A 176 -0.50 -26.82 -3.81
C GLY A 176 0.39 -25.61 -3.45
N THR A 177 0.12 -24.92 -2.33
CA THR A 177 1.00 -23.83 -1.85
C THR A 177 2.37 -24.40 -1.48
N LEU A 178 3.42 -23.86 -2.09
CA LEU A 178 4.82 -24.16 -1.77
C LEU A 178 5.37 -23.08 -0.84
N VAL A 179 6.00 -23.51 0.27
CA VAL A 179 6.70 -22.62 1.21
C VAL A 179 8.13 -23.14 1.39
N GLU A 180 9.09 -22.27 1.18
CA GLU A 180 10.52 -22.57 1.32
C GLU A 180 11.20 -21.48 2.15
N GLY A 181 12.10 -21.85 3.04
CA GLY A 181 12.77 -20.87 3.90
C GLY A 181 13.68 -21.49 4.94
N ARG A 182 13.99 -20.71 5.96
CA ARG A 182 14.74 -21.12 7.14
C ARG A 182 14.02 -20.70 8.41
N ASN A 183 14.23 -21.43 9.51
CA ASN A 183 13.70 -21.10 10.84
C ASN A 183 12.18 -20.90 10.85
N VAL A 184 11.47 -21.99 10.98
CA VAL A 184 10.01 -21.96 11.16
C VAL A 184 9.59 -22.72 12.40
N VAL A 185 8.59 -22.18 13.09
CA VAL A 185 7.80 -22.88 14.10
C VAL A 185 6.38 -22.99 13.60
N TYR A 186 5.97 -24.20 13.27
CA TYR A 186 4.59 -24.50 12.90
C TYR A 186 3.87 -25.21 14.04
N ASN A 187 2.70 -24.71 14.42
CA ASN A 187 1.88 -25.33 15.46
C ASN A 187 0.68 -26.05 14.83
N ILE A 188 0.63 -27.37 14.98
CA ILE A 188 -0.41 -28.23 14.37
C ILE A 188 -1.80 -28.02 14.99
N LYS A 189 -1.87 -27.59 16.27
CA LYS A 189 -3.13 -27.39 16.99
C LYS A 189 -3.79 -26.06 16.60
N SER A 190 -3.03 -24.97 16.58
CA SER A 190 -3.51 -23.64 16.18
C SER A 190 -3.44 -23.39 14.67
N LYS A 191 -2.84 -24.32 13.91
CA LYS A 191 -2.57 -24.19 12.46
C LYS A 191 -1.91 -22.85 12.11
N SER A 192 -0.95 -22.43 12.94
CA SER A 192 -0.19 -21.20 12.77
C SER A 192 1.27 -21.49 12.49
N ALA A 193 1.90 -20.67 11.65
CA ALA A 193 3.33 -20.71 11.39
C ALA A 193 3.95 -19.35 11.74
N ASN A 194 5.12 -19.40 12.38
CA ASN A 194 5.98 -18.25 12.64
C ASN A 194 7.29 -18.44 11.88
N PHE A 195 7.49 -17.60 10.87
CA PHE A 195 8.69 -17.60 10.02
C PHE A 195 9.67 -16.57 10.58
N GLY A 196 10.75 -17.06 11.17
CA GLY A 196 11.72 -16.23 11.90
C GLY A 196 12.80 -15.60 11.02
N SER A 197 12.89 -16.00 9.76
CA SER A 197 13.82 -15.47 8.76
C SER A 197 13.23 -15.59 7.36
N GLU A 198 14.04 -15.41 6.32
CA GLU A 198 13.60 -15.40 4.92
C GLU A 198 12.69 -16.58 4.57
N VAL A 199 11.54 -16.25 4.01
CA VAL A 199 10.55 -17.21 3.54
C VAL A 199 10.06 -16.83 2.14
N PHE A 200 9.92 -17.84 1.29
CA PHE A 200 9.32 -17.75 -0.04
C PHE A 200 8.06 -18.59 -0.07
N ILE A 201 6.95 -17.97 -0.45
CA ILE A 201 5.66 -18.63 -0.62
C ILE A 201 5.23 -18.50 -2.07
N THR A 202 4.83 -19.60 -2.67
CA THR A 202 4.29 -19.62 -4.03
C THR A 202 2.96 -20.37 -4.02
N ASN A 203 1.90 -19.69 -4.41
CA ASN A 203 0.59 -20.31 -4.64
C ASN A 203 0.09 -20.00 -6.06
N LYS A 204 -1.16 -20.31 -6.38
CA LYS A 204 -1.74 -20.06 -7.71
C LYS A 204 -1.79 -18.58 -8.09
N ASP A 205 -1.99 -17.68 -7.14
CA ASP A 205 -2.28 -16.26 -7.38
C ASP A 205 -1.08 -15.36 -7.11
N TYR A 206 -0.22 -15.70 -6.12
CA TYR A 206 0.85 -14.83 -5.64
C TYR A 206 2.16 -15.56 -5.40
N THR A 207 3.25 -14.81 -5.49
CA THR A 207 4.54 -15.13 -4.88
C THR A 207 4.80 -14.12 -3.77
N ILE A 208 5.23 -14.61 -2.60
CA ILE A 208 5.54 -13.78 -1.43
C ILE A 208 6.98 -14.05 -1.04
N TYR A 209 7.77 -12.99 -0.92
CA TYR A 209 9.03 -12.99 -0.20
C TYR A 209 8.86 -12.19 1.07
N SER A 210 9.30 -12.71 2.21
CA SER A 210 9.27 -11.98 3.48
C SER A 210 10.48 -12.32 4.33
N ARG A 211 11.01 -11.33 5.05
CA ARG A 211 12.06 -11.56 6.04
C ARG A 211 11.51 -12.05 7.37
N LYS A 212 10.29 -11.66 7.70
CA LYS A 212 9.63 -12.08 8.93
C LYS A 212 8.12 -11.97 8.79
N MET A 213 7.42 -13.06 9.01
CA MET A 213 5.96 -13.07 8.94
C MET A 213 5.37 -14.19 9.80
N THR A 214 4.07 -14.10 10.05
CA THR A 214 3.29 -15.18 10.66
C THR A 214 2.07 -15.47 9.80
N THR A 215 1.63 -16.72 9.81
CA THR A 215 0.37 -17.12 9.16
C THR A 215 -0.49 -17.90 10.15
N ASN A 216 -1.80 -17.81 9.97
CA ASN A 216 -2.74 -18.65 10.68
C ASN A 216 -3.83 -19.14 9.71
N ASP A 217 -3.85 -20.44 9.45
CA ASP A 217 -4.78 -21.05 8.48
C ASP A 217 -6.22 -21.11 8.97
N LEU A 218 -6.44 -21.11 10.31
CA LEU A 218 -7.80 -21.09 10.86
C LEU A 218 -8.48 -19.74 10.61
N THR A 219 -7.76 -18.65 10.82
CA THR A 219 -8.28 -17.29 10.59
C THR A 219 -8.11 -16.83 9.15
N GLY A 220 -7.13 -17.39 8.43
CA GLY A 220 -6.71 -16.96 7.10
C GLY A 220 -5.82 -15.72 7.11
N ILE A 221 -5.33 -15.28 8.29
CA ILE A 221 -4.56 -14.06 8.45
C ILE A 221 -3.06 -14.35 8.27
N THR A 222 -2.43 -13.56 7.42
CA THR A 222 -0.99 -13.43 7.27
C THR A 222 -0.58 -12.07 7.80
N THR A 223 0.39 -12.02 8.71
CA THR A 223 0.92 -10.78 9.29
C THR A 223 2.38 -10.61 8.90
N PHE A 224 2.70 -9.51 8.25
CA PHE A 224 4.06 -9.11 7.88
C PHE A 224 4.67 -8.26 8.98
N ARG A 225 5.94 -8.54 9.37
CA ARG A 225 6.65 -7.86 10.48
C ARG A 225 8.02 -7.31 10.07
N ASP A 226 8.41 -7.48 8.82
CA ASP A 226 9.63 -6.98 8.21
C ASP A 226 9.42 -6.88 6.70
N TYR A 227 10.44 -6.44 5.96
CA TYR A 227 10.38 -6.31 4.52
C TYR A 227 9.72 -7.52 3.87
N SER A 228 8.66 -7.26 3.16
CA SER A 228 7.88 -8.26 2.44
C SER A 228 7.49 -7.71 1.07
N LYS A 229 7.62 -8.55 0.05
CA LYS A 229 7.17 -8.28 -1.31
C LYS A 229 6.15 -9.34 -1.72
N ILE A 230 4.95 -8.90 -2.04
CA ILE A 230 3.84 -9.71 -2.50
C ILE A 230 3.63 -9.41 -3.99
N THR A 231 3.85 -10.35 -4.87
CA THR A 231 3.78 -10.16 -6.32
C THR A 231 2.68 -11.03 -6.92
N ARG A 232 1.82 -10.46 -7.74
CA ARG A 232 0.79 -11.20 -8.46
C ARG A 232 1.41 -12.03 -9.57
N ARG A 233 1.08 -13.33 -9.67
CA ARG A 233 1.75 -14.23 -10.63
C ARG A 233 1.34 -14.02 -12.08
N ASN A 234 0.08 -13.70 -12.31
CA ASN A 234 -0.43 -13.44 -13.67
C ASN A 234 -0.07 -12.04 -14.19
N ASP A 235 0.37 -11.14 -13.32
CA ASP A 235 0.83 -9.79 -13.68
C ASP A 235 1.90 -9.30 -12.69
N PRO A 236 3.18 -9.60 -12.93
CA PRO A 236 4.29 -9.21 -12.04
C PRO A 236 4.51 -7.70 -11.87
N SER A 237 3.88 -6.87 -12.70
CA SER A 237 3.88 -5.41 -12.52
C SER A 237 3.01 -4.97 -11.32
N GLN A 238 2.14 -5.87 -10.85
CA GLN A 238 1.31 -5.66 -9.68
C GLN A 238 1.96 -6.31 -8.46
N TYR A 239 2.47 -5.49 -7.56
CA TYR A 239 3.08 -5.97 -6.34
C TYR A 239 2.96 -4.96 -5.20
N ILE A 240 3.11 -5.47 -3.98
CA ILE A 240 3.10 -4.69 -2.75
C ILE A 240 4.44 -4.85 -2.08
N ILE A 241 4.99 -3.76 -1.55
CA ILE A 241 6.11 -3.75 -0.61
C ILE A 241 5.60 -3.22 0.71
N THR A 242 5.78 -4.00 1.76
CA THR A 242 5.40 -3.62 3.13
C THR A 242 6.42 -4.12 4.14
N SER A 243 6.54 -3.43 5.26
CA SER A 243 7.28 -3.89 6.44
C SER A 243 6.36 -4.16 7.64
N ASP A 244 5.09 -3.75 7.54
CA ASP A 244 4.09 -3.96 8.56
C ASP A 244 2.70 -3.99 7.91
N GLY A 245 2.01 -5.11 8.07
CA GLY A 245 0.69 -5.26 7.51
C GLY A 245 0.06 -6.61 7.82
N ASP A 246 -1.24 -6.68 7.58
CA ASP A 246 -2.03 -7.89 7.69
C ASP A 246 -2.79 -8.12 6.39
N PHE A 247 -2.86 -9.37 5.97
CA PHE A 247 -3.66 -9.82 4.83
C PHE A 247 -4.53 -11.00 5.25
N ASN A 248 -5.82 -10.93 4.96
CA ASN A 248 -6.74 -12.02 5.19
C ASN A 248 -7.13 -12.70 3.87
N LYS A 249 -6.59 -13.88 3.62
CA LYS A 249 -6.85 -14.66 2.40
C LYS A 249 -8.32 -15.08 2.23
N LYS A 250 -9.09 -15.15 3.32
CA LYS A 250 -10.52 -15.55 3.27
C LYS A 250 -11.41 -14.39 2.82
N THR A 251 -11.17 -13.18 3.32
CA THR A 251 -11.96 -11.99 2.99
C THR A 251 -11.39 -11.21 1.81
N GLY A 252 -10.10 -11.37 1.51
CA GLY A 252 -9.37 -10.60 0.49
C GLY A 252 -8.94 -9.21 0.97
N GLU A 253 -9.02 -8.96 2.28
CA GLU A 253 -8.70 -7.67 2.88
C GLU A 253 -7.23 -7.56 3.26
N ALA A 254 -6.65 -6.41 3.03
CA ALA A 254 -5.31 -6.06 3.48
C ALA A 254 -5.30 -4.72 4.23
N TRP A 255 -4.58 -4.69 5.32
CA TRP A 255 -4.28 -3.51 6.12
C TRP A 255 -2.77 -3.32 6.16
N LEU A 256 -2.28 -2.28 5.50
CA LEU A 256 -0.85 -2.00 5.38
C LEU A 256 -0.53 -0.71 6.14
N ARG A 257 0.60 -0.68 6.81
CA ARG A 257 1.08 0.42 7.65
C ARG A 257 2.49 0.84 7.24
N ASN A 258 3.02 1.85 7.91
CA ASN A 258 4.43 2.29 7.79
C ASN A 258 4.87 2.60 6.35
N ASN A 259 4.06 3.44 5.65
CA ASN A 259 4.38 3.88 4.28
C ASN A 259 4.58 2.73 3.29
N SER A 260 3.75 1.70 3.39
CA SER A 260 3.73 0.62 2.41
C SER A 260 3.47 1.16 1.00
N LYS A 261 4.00 0.45 0.00
CA LYS A 261 3.88 0.84 -1.41
C LYS A 261 3.12 -0.21 -2.18
N VAL A 262 2.12 0.23 -2.92
CA VAL A 262 1.35 -0.60 -3.84
C VAL A 262 1.69 -0.19 -5.26
N TYR A 263 2.16 -1.13 -6.05
CA TYR A 263 2.49 -0.95 -7.45
C TYR A 263 1.41 -1.61 -8.30
N TYR A 264 0.87 -0.86 -9.22
CA TYR A 264 -0.15 -1.31 -10.15
C TYR A 264 0.18 -0.81 -11.54
N GLN A 265 0.67 -1.71 -12.41
CA GLN A 265 1.25 -1.34 -13.70
C GLN A 265 2.37 -0.29 -13.49
N ASP A 266 2.25 0.86 -14.18
CA ASP A 266 3.23 1.95 -14.07
C ASP A 266 2.95 2.92 -12.89
N LYS A 267 1.91 2.67 -12.08
CA LYS A 267 1.48 3.56 -10.99
C LYS A 267 1.94 3.07 -9.64
N THR A 268 2.23 4.01 -8.75
CA THR A 268 2.59 3.73 -7.35
C THR A 268 1.65 4.47 -6.41
N LEU A 269 1.06 3.73 -5.46
CA LEU A 269 0.26 4.30 -4.38
C LEU A 269 1.00 4.13 -3.05
N THR A 270 1.14 5.22 -2.29
CA THR A 270 1.68 5.23 -0.93
C THR A 270 0.78 6.02 0.01
N ALA A 271 0.73 5.62 1.28
CA ALA A 271 0.13 6.36 2.38
C ALA A 271 0.68 5.85 3.72
N LYS A 272 0.46 6.59 4.82
CA LYS A 272 0.81 6.10 6.16
C LYS A 272 0.06 4.83 6.51
N LYS A 273 -1.21 4.75 6.12
CA LYS A 273 -2.05 3.54 6.25
C LYS A 273 -2.78 3.31 4.94
N LEU A 274 -2.77 2.07 4.48
CA LEU A 274 -3.51 1.63 3.32
C LEU A 274 -4.41 0.46 3.70
N TYR A 275 -5.62 0.49 3.23
CA TYR A 275 -6.55 -0.63 3.23
C TYR A 275 -6.95 -0.93 1.80
N PHE A 276 -7.05 -2.18 1.45
CA PHE A 276 -7.73 -2.59 0.22
C PHE A 276 -8.39 -3.95 0.36
N ASN A 277 -9.39 -4.18 -0.47
CA ASN A 277 -10.06 -5.46 -0.59
C ASN A 277 -9.95 -5.94 -2.05
N ASP A 278 -9.23 -7.02 -2.27
CA ASP A 278 -8.95 -7.56 -3.62
C ASP A 278 -10.21 -8.09 -4.32
N LYS A 279 -11.22 -8.53 -3.57
CA LYS A 279 -12.48 -9.04 -4.11
C LYS A 279 -13.39 -7.92 -4.62
N THR A 280 -13.48 -6.82 -3.87
CA THR A 280 -14.34 -5.67 -4.23
C THR A 280 -13.64 -4.64 -5.09
N GLY A 281 -12.29 -4.66 -5.12
CA GLY A 281 -11.49 -3.65 -5.78
C GLY A 281 -11.51 -2.29 -5.08
N PHE A 282 -12.05 -2.21 -3.85
CA PHE A 282 -12.05 -1.00 -3.04
C PHE A 282 -10.73 -0.86 -2.29
N GLY A 283 -10.20 0.35 -2.27
CA GLY A 283 -9.03 0.73 -1.48
C GLY A 283 -9.18 2.11 -0.85
N LYS A 284 -8.53 2.32 0.28
CA LYS A 284 -8.42 3.65 0.91
C LYS A 284 -7.02 3.87 1.47
N GLY A 285 -6.62 5.15 1.50
CA GLY A 285 -5.38 5.62 2.10
C GLY A 285 -5.64 6.71 3.13
N GLU A 286 -4.89 6.69 4.22
CA GLU A 286 -4.95 7.68 5.30
C GLU A 286 -3.53 8.19 5.61
N GLY A 287 -3.37 9.52 5.62
CA GLY A 287 -2.12 10.24 5.87
C GLY A 287 -1.14 10.17 4.71
N ASP A 288 -0.77 11.33 4.16
CA ASP A 288 0.18 11.49 3.05
C ASP A 288 -0.12 10.56 1.86
N VAL A 289 -1.38 10.51 1.44
CA VAL A 289 -1.78 9.73 0.26
C VAL A 289 -1.11 10.30 -0.97
N PHE A 290 -0.36 9.48 -1.68
CA PHE A 290 0.36 9.86 -2.90
C PHE A 290 0.16 8.79 -3.97
N LEU A 291 -0.50 9.16 -5.05
CA LEU A 291 -0.66 8.36 -6.25
C LEU A 291 0.20 8.95 -7.36
N ASP A 292 1.22 8.23 -7.76
CA ASP A 292 2.15 8.59 -8.83
C ASP A 292 1.85 7.80 -10.11
N ASP A 293 1.78 8.50 -11.24
CA ASP A 293 1.59 7.96 -12.58
C ASP A 293 2.69 8.53 -13.50
N PRO A 294 3.92 7.98 -13.40
CA PRO A 294 5.09 8.53 -14.10
C PRO A 294 4.97 8.45 -15.62
N LYS A 295 4.25 7.47 -16.17
CA LYS A 295 4.00 7.35 -17.61
C LYS A 295 3.23 8.55 -18.14
N GLU A 296 2.23 8.98 -17.40
CA GLU A 296 1.43 10.16 -17.70
C GLU A 296 2.04 11.44 -17.15
N LYS A 297 3.23 11.39 -16.54
CA LYS A 297 3.91 12.53 -15.89
C LYS A 297 2.97 13.30 -14.96
N ARG A 298 2.23 12.59 -14.11
CA ARG A 298 1.25 13.20 -13.18
C ARG A 298 1.23 12.51 -11.84
N PHE A 299 0.82 13.25 -10.82
CA PHE A 299 0.55 12.68 -9.51
C PHE A 299 -0.63 13.36 -8.83
N LEU A 300 -1.17 12.68 -7.81
CA LEU A 300 -2.28 13.12 -7.00
C LEU A 300 -1.89 12.97 -5.52
N ARG A 301 -2.13 13.96 -4.70
CA ARG A 301 -1.87 13.96 -3.26
C ARG A 301 -3.05 14.45 -2.45
N GLY A 302 -3.10 13.99 -1.17
CA GLY A 302 -4.05 14.41 -0.16
C GLY A 302 -3.79 13.69 1.16
N ASP A 303 -4.49 14.05 2.23
CA ASP A 303 -4.36 13.35 3.52
C ASP A 303 -5.31 12.16 3.65
N TYR A 304 -6.29 12.07 2.78
CA TYR A 304 -7.22 10.95 2.67
C TYR A 304 -7.56 10.69 1.21
N GLY A 305 -7.72 9.43 0.84
CA GLY A 305 -8.16 9.06 -0.50
C GLY A 305 -8.80 7.68 -0.55
N GLU A 306 -9.65 7.47 -1.56
CA GLU A 306 -10.25 6.18 -1.88
C GLU A 306 -10.08 5.87 -3.37
N ALA A 307 -10.01 4.60 -3.68
CA ALA A 307 -9.89 4.10 -5.04
C ALA A 307 -10.87 2.94 -5.27
N PHE A 308 -11.46 2.92 -6.45
CA PHE A 308 -12.43 1.92 -6.89
C PHE A 308 -11.92 1.31 -8.19
N ARG A 309 -11.15 0.22 -8.09
CA ARG A 309 -10.44 -0.42 -9.22
C ARG A 309 -11.37 -0.76 -10.38
N TYR A 310 -12.54 -1.33 -10.08
CA TYR A 310 -13.48 -1.74 -11.14
C TYR A 310 -14.24 -0.58 -11.78
N LEU A 311 -14.18 0.62 -11.19
CA LEU A 311 -14.77 1.84 -11.73
C LEU A 311 -13.70 2.77 -12.35
N ASP A 312 -12.44 2.35 -12.36
CA ASP A 312 -11.30 3.20 -12.73
C ASP A 312 -11.41 4.62 -12.18
N SER A 313 -11.77 4.72 -10.91
CA SER A 313 -11.95 5.99 -10.23
C SER A 313 -11.20 6.03 -8.90
N ALA A 314 -10.68 7.21 -8.57
CA ALA A 314 -10.04 7.48 -7.30
C ALA A 314 -10.25 8.93 -6.90
N TYR A 315 -10.45 9.22 -5.63
CA TYR A 315 -10.46 10.58 -5.15
C TYR A 315 -9.51 10.78 -3.97
N VAL A 316 -9.08 12.03 -3.81
CA VAL A 316 -8.33 12.49 -2.64
C VAL A 316 -8.98 13.76 -2.08
N THR A 317 -8.87 13.92 -0.77
CA THR A 317 -9.38 15.07 -0.05
C THR A 317 -8.45 15.44 1.10
N LYS A 318 -8.71 16.59 1.75
CA LYS A 318 -7.85 17.17 2.79
C LYS A 318 -6.46 17.49 2.24
N ASN A 319 -6.23 18.75 1.94
CA ASN A 319 -5.02 19.24 1.27
C ASN A 319 -4.80 18.60 -0.11
N ALA A 320 -5.89 18.36 -0.83
CA ALA A 320 -5.85 17.67 -2.11
C ALA A 320 -5.24 18.54 -3.21
N TYR A 321 -4.27 17.99 -3.93
CA TYR A 321 -3.73 18.61 -5.13
C TYR A 321 -3.24 17.58 -6.15
N ALA A 322 -3.28 17.98 -7.41
CA ALA A 322 -2.78 17.23 -8.54
C ALA A 322 -1.71 18.05 -9.28
N VAL A 323 -0.74 17.35 -9.86
CA VAL A 323 0.25 17.96 -10.75
C VAL A 323 0.32 17.16 -12.03
N LYS A 324 0.29 17.85 -13.17
CA LYS A 324 0.60 17.31 -14.49
C LYS A 324 1.83 18.05 -15.02
N ALA A 325 2.93 17.32 -15.20
CA ALA A 325 4.15 17.87 -15.75
C ALA A 325 4.11 17.86 -17.29
N PHE A 326 4.58 18.93 -17.89
CA PHE A 326 4.88 19.10 -19.31
C PHE A 326 6.40 19.28 -19.49
N ASP A 327 6.88 19.36 -20.72
CA ASP A 327 8.32 19.40 -20.96
C ASP A 327 9.04 20.64 -20.37
N LYS A 328 8.34 21.78 -20.30
CA LYS A 328 8.91 23.05 -19.80
C LYS A 328 8.14 23.68 -18.66
N ASP A 329 7.03 23.11 -18.24
CA ASP A 329 6.13 23.69 -17.24
C ASP A 329 5.34 22.59 -16.52
N SER A 330 4.52 22.98 -15.55
CA SER A 330 3.61 22.08 -14.85
C SER A 330 2.29 22.78 -14.56
N LEU A 331 1.20 22.02 -14.69
CA LEU A 331 -0.13 22.43 -14.24
C LEU A 331 -0.35 21.87 -12.83
N TYR A 332 -0.64 22.75 -11.88
CA TYR A 332 -1.00 22.45 -10.52
C TYR A 332 -2.49 22.72 -10.34
N ILE A 333 -3.22 21.80 -9.74
CA ILE A 333 -4.65 21.94 -9.43
C ILE A 333 -4.86 21.55 -7.98
N SER A 334 -5.58 22.36 -7.21
CA SER A 334 -6.02 22.06 -5.84
C SER A 334 -7.51 22.32 -5.68
N ALA A 335 -8.12 21.61 -4.75
CA ALA A 335 -9.51 21.77 -4.33
C ALA A 335 -9.74 21.08 -2.98
N ASP A 336 -10.91 21.22 -2.39
CA ASP A 336 -11.28 20.45 -1.20
C ASP A 336 -11.28 18.94 -1.51
N THR A 337 -11.72 18.56 -2.73
CA THR A 337 -11.71 17.18 -3.22
C THR A 337 -11.31 17.14 -4.69
N LEU A 338 -10.40 16.23 -5.02
CA LEU A 338 -10.03 15.91 -6.39
C LEU A 338 -10.44 14.47 -6.72
N LEU A 339 -11.19 14.30 -7.81
CA LEU A 339 -11.65 13.01 -8.32
C LEU A 339 -11.04 12.75 -9.70
N ALA A 340 -10.31 11.67 -9.84
CA ALA A 340 -9.86 11.13 -11.12
C ALA A 340 -10.79 9.99 -11.56
N VAL A 341 -11.28 10.05 -12.78
CA VAL A 341 -12.19 9.05 -13.36
C VAL A 341 -11.77 8.76 -14.79
N LYS A 342 -11.68 7.48 -15.12
CA LYS A 342 -11.60 7.01 -16.50
C LYS A 342 -12.93 6.35 -16.87
N ARG A 343 -13.59 6.85 -17.92
CA ARG A 343 -14.78 6.22 -18.49
C ARG A 343 -14.36 5.28 -19.61
N HIS A 344 -14.93 4.09 -19.61
CA HIS A 344 -14.76 3.11 -20.68
C HIS A 344 -15.85 3.26 -21.76
N ASP A 345 -16.14 4.51 -22.13
CA ASP A 345 -16.95 4.84 -23.30
C ASP A 345 -16.14 4.69 -24.60
N VAL A 346 -16.77 4.94 -25.73
CA VAL A 346 -16.16 4.81 -27.07
C VAL A 346 -14.84 5.60 -27.15
N ASP A 347 -14.75 6.73 -26.49
CA ASP A 347 -13.58 7.62 -26.52
C ASP A 347 -12.57 7.35 -25.39
N SER A 348 -12.84 6.41 -24.49
CA SER A 348 -12.02 6.13 -23.28
C SER A 348 -11.64 7.41 -22.53
N THR A 349 -12.63 8.25 -22.24
CA THR A 349 -12.40 9.59 -21.69
C THR A 349 -11.88 9.58 -20.26
N SER A 350 -10.86 10.42 -20.01
CA SER A 350 -10.23 10.58 -18.71
C SER A 350 -10.48 11.98 -18.16
N PHE A 351 -10.93 12.06 -16.90
CA PHE A 351 -11.28 13.32 -16.25
C PHE A 351 -10.53 13.50 -14.93
N ILE A 352 -10.16 14.76 -14.63
CA ILE A 352 -9.91 15.24 -13.29
C ILE A 352 -11.01 16.24 -12.95
N LYS A 353 -11.70 16.03 -11.83
CA LYS A 353 -12.72 16.94 -11.32
C LYS A 353 -12.27 17.48 -9.97
N ALA A 354 -12.28 18.79 -9.83
CA ALA A 354 -11.93 19.52 -8.63
C ALA A 354 -13.22 20.16 -8.06
N PHE A 355 -13.57 19.81 -6.82
CA PHE A 355 -14.81 20.25 -6.18
C PHE A 355 -14.50 21.14 -5.00
N HIS A 356 -15.13 22.31 -4.99
CA HIS A 356 -15.05 23.38 -4.02
C HIS A 356 -13.67 24.00 -3.87
N LYS A 357 -13.63 25.32 -3.96
CA LYS A 357 -12.40 26.14 -3.87
C LYS A 357 -11.34 25.72 -4.87
N ALA A 358 -11.74 25.33 -6.09
CA ALA A 358 -10.81 24.90 -7.11
C ALA A 358 -9.86 26.03 -7.51
N ARG A 359 -8.57 25.73 -7.57
CA ARG A 359 -7.50 26.63 -7.99
C ARG A 359 -6.58 25.90 -8.94
N PHE A 360 -6.07 26.61 -9.92
CA PHE A 360 -5.03 26.07 -10.77
C PHE A 360 -3.92 27.10 -11.00
N TYR A 361 -2.72 26.60 -11.21
CA TYR A 361 -1.55 27.40 -11.53
C TYR A 361 -0.73 26.75 -12.65
N LYS A 362 -0.39 27.55 -13.64
CA LYS A 362 0.59 27.29 -14.69
C LYS A 362 1.39 28.59 -14.86
N SER A 363 2.63 28.55 -15.36
CA SER A 363 3.48 29.76 -15.42
C SER A 363 2.90 30.92 -16.22
N ASN A 364 2.14 30.61 -17.28
CA ASN A 364 1.49 31.59 -18.16
C ASN A 364 0.03 31.89 -17.84
N ALA A 365 -0.61 31.11 -16.96
CA ALA A 365 -2.00 31.30 -16.59
C ALA A 365 -2.30 30.70 -15.22
N ASN A 366 -3.14 31.36 -14.43
CA ASN A 366 -3.62 30.84 -13.16
C ASN A 366 -5.08 31.28 -12.94
N GLY A 367 -5.76 30.66 -11.99
CA GLY A 367 -7.15 31.00 -11.74
C GLY A 367 -7.79 30.23 -10.62
N LYS A 368 -9.03 30.61 -10.37
CA LYS A 368 -9.93 30.06 -9.35
C LYS A 368 -11.33 29.86 -9.92
N ALA A 369 -12.04 28.90 -9.35
CA ALA A 369 -13.48 28.72 -9.52
C ALA A 369 -14.04 27.96 -8.30
N ASP A 370 -15.36 27.84 -8.16
CA ASP A 370 -15.89 26.89 -7.19
C ASP A 370 -15.48 25.47 -7.55
N SER A 371 -15.69 25.10 -8.81
CA SER A 371 -15.37 23.76 -9.31
C SER A 371 -14.75 23.80 -10.69
N LEU A 372 -13.92 22.78 -10.99
CA LEU A 372 -13.22 22.65 -12.25
C LEU A 372 -13.35 21.20 -12.74
N VAL A 373 -13.55 21.01 -14.04
CA VAL A 373 -13.51 19.70 -14.70
C VAL A 373 -12.51 19.76 -15.86
N PHE A 374 -11.49 18.93 -15.79
CA PHE A 374 -10.52 18.77 -16.86
C PHE A 374 -10.73 17.43 -17.57
N ASN A 375 -11.23 17.50 -18.81
CA ASN A 375 -11.25 16.37 -19.73
C ASN A 375 -9.86 16.23 -20.35
N GLN A 376 -9.08 15.29 -19.84
CA GLN A 376 -7.69 15.08 -20.26
C GLN A 376 -7.58 14.49 -21.68
N THR A 377 -8.60 13.80 -22.15
CA THR A 377 -8.62 13.19 -23.50
C THR A 377 -8.86 14.24 -24.58
N LYS A 378 -9.76 15.19 -24.28
CA LYS A 378 -10.16 16.23 -25.27
C LYS A 378 -9.40 17.55 -25.05
N GLY A 379 -8.64 17.71 -23.97
CA GLY A 379 -7.93 18.95 -23.65
C GLY A 379 -8.85 20.09 -23.25
N ILE A 380 -10.04 19.80 -22.71
CA ILE A 380 -11.04 20.80 -22.34
C ILE A 380 -11.07 20.96 -20.82
N MET A 381 -10.84 22.19 -20.35
CA MET A 381 -10.95 22.55 -18.95
C MET A 381 -12.16 23.48 -18.77
N GLN A 382 -13.10 23.07 -17.93
CA GLN A 382 -14.35 23.76 -17.66
C GLN A 382 -14.34 24.31 -16.24
N PHE A 383 -14.75 25.57 -16.09
CA PHE A 383 -14.76 26.31 -14.81
C PHE A 383 -16.17 26.73 -14.46
N TYR A 384 -16.61 26.40 -13.27
CA TYR A 384 -17.99 26.60 -12.82
C TYR A 384 -18.06 27.51 -11.62
N LYS A 385 -19.06 28.42 -11.62
CA LYS A 385 -19.40 29.37 -10.54
C LYS A 385 -18.29 30.35 -10.17
N ASP A 386 -18.46 31.58 -10.59
CA ASP A 386 -17.56 32.72 -10.37
C ASP A 386 -16.10 32.45 -10.77
N PRO A 387 -15.84 31.89 -11.97
CA PRO A 387 -14.48 31.68 -12.44
C PRO A 387 -13.75 33.00 -12.66
N ILE A 388 -12.47 33.00 -12.30
CA ILE A 388 -11.53 34.07 -12.59
C ILE A 388 -10.22 33.51 -13.08
N LEU A 389 -9.75 34.02 -14.22
CA LEU A 389 -8.49 33.65 -14.83
C LEU A 389 -7.57 34.86 -14.96
N TRP A 390 -6.27 34.65 -14.74
CA TRP A 390 -5.24 35.64 -15.00
C TRP A 390 -4.21 35.10 -15.99
N SER A 391 -3.84 35.94 -16.96
CA SER A 391 -2.74 35.71 -17.89
C SER A 391 -1.97 37.01 -18.10
N GLY A 392 -0.69 37.05 -17.70
CA GLY A 392 0.01 38.34 -17.61
C GLY A 392 -0.72 39.28 -16.64
N ASP A 393 -0.95 40.52 -17.09
CA ASP A 393 -1.70 41.55 -16.34
C ASP A 393 -3.18 41.61 -16.72
N ASN A 394 -3.69 40.56 -17.35
CA ASN A 394 -5.07 40.46 -17.77
C ASN A 394 -5.87 39.59 -16.81
N GLN A 395 -7.06 40.06 -16.47
CA GLN A 395 -8.07 39.32 -15.69
C GLN A 395 -9.28 39.06 -16.57
N VAL A 396 -9.76 37.81 -16.53
CA VAL A 396 -11.00 37.40 -17.22
C VAL A 396 -11.95 36.80 -16.19
N THR A 397 -13.20 37.25 -16.20
CA THR A 397 -14.29 36.74 -15.35
C THR A 397 -15.54 36.43 -16.18
N GLY A 398 -16.43 35.62 -15.62
CA GLY A 398 -17.71 35.25 -16.22
C GLY A 398 -18.47 34.29 -15.29
N ASP A 399 -19.62 33.77 -15.76
CA ASP A 399 -20.38 32.79 -14.96
C ASP A 399 -19.88 31.37 -15.18
N TYR A 400 -19.39 31.07 -16.39
CA TYR A 400 -18.84 29.79 -16.81
C TYR A 400 -17.77 30.00 -17.87
N MET A 401 -16.72 29.18 -17.84
CA MET A 401 -15.64 29.26 -18.83
C MET A 401 -15.21 27.88 -19.33
N GLU A 402 -14.72 27.84 -20.56
CA GLU A 402 -14.08 26.67 -21.14
C GLU A 402 -12.75 27.06 -21.79
N ALA A 403 -11.66 26.43 -21.35
CA ALA A 403 -10.36 26.55 -21.98
C ALA A 403 -10.06 25.29 -22.79
N TYR A 404 -9.65 25.46 -24.03
CA TYR A 404 -9.34 24.39 -24.97
C TYR A 404 -7.84 24.36 -25.20
N THR A 405 -7.23 23.20 -25.03
CA THR A 405 -5.80 22.97 -25.19
C THR A 405 -5.56 21.93 -26.27
N ASN A 406 -4.64 22.19 -27.17
CA ASN A 406 -4.17 21.22 -28.13
C ASN A 406 -3.37 20.12 -27.43
N MET A 407 -3.88 18.91 -27.45
CA MET A 407 -3.27 17.78 -26.72
C MET A 407 -1.95 17.29 -27.33
N LYS A 408 -1.62 17.68 -28.56
CA LYS A 408 -0.34 17.34 -29.20
C LYS A 408 0.77 18.32 -28.81
N THR A 409 0.43 19.61 -28.79
CA THR A 409 1.39 20.69 -28.52
C THR A 409 1.38 21.16 -27.07
N ASN A 410 0.32 20.82 -26.30
CA ASN A 410 0.03 21.31 -24.94
C ASN A 410 -0.11 22.84 -24.87
N LYS A 411 -0.41 23.49 -26.00
CA LYS A 411 -0.65 24.93 -26.09
C LYS A 411 -2.14 25.22 -26.05
N MET A 412 -2.50 26.41 -25.56
CA MET A 412 -3.89 26.86 -25.55
C MET A 412 -4.35 27.19 -26.95
N ASP A 413 -5.51 26.66 -27.35
CA ASP A 413 -6.16 26.97 -28.62
C ASP A 413 -7.20 28.09 -28.47
N SER A 414 -8.06 27.99 -27.43
CA SER A 414 -9.09 29.02 -27.21
C SER A 414 -9.57 29.06 -25.77
N LEU A 415 -10.10 30.21 -25.36
CA LEU A 415 -10.87 30.43 -24.15
C LEU A 415 -12.24 30.94 -24.50
N LYS A 416 -13.31 30.32 -24.03
CA LYS A 416 -14.69 30.76 -24.15
C LYS A 416 -15.26 31.11 -22.80
N VAL A 417 -15.92 32.25 -22.72
CA VAL A 417 -16.58 32.73 -21.49
C VAL A 417 -18.06 32.91 -21.78
N PHE A 418 -18.89 32.38 -20.94
CA PHE A 418 -20.33 32.37 -21.10
C PHE A 418 -21.00 33.15 -19.98
N ASN A 419 -21.83 34.10 -20.36
CA ASN A 419 -22.55 35.06 -19.54
C ASN A 419 -21.65 35.95 -18.67
N ASN A 420 -21.98 37.22 -18.63
CA ASN A 420 -21.26 38.24 -17.83
C ASN A 420 -19.74 38.26 -18.10
N ALA A 421 -19.36 37.97 -19.38
CA ALA A 421 -17.95 37.96 -19.77
C ALA A 421 -17.33 39.33 -19.55
N PHE A 422 -16.20 39.42 -18.84
CA PHE A 422 -15.52 40.66 -18.55
C PHE A 422 -14.00 40.46 -18.55
N VAL A 423 -13.32 41.25 -19.36
CA VAL A 423 -11.86 41.33 -19.46
C VAL A 423 -11.41 42.65 -18.89
N ILE A 424 -10.41 42.62 -18.03
CA ILE A 424 -9.75 43.81 -17.48
C ILE A 424 -8.25 43.64 -17.71
N ALA A 425 -7.64 44.63 -18.35
CA ALA A 425 -6.21 44.68 -18.59
C ALA A 425 -5.63 46.00 -18.08
N LYS A 426 -4.54 45.94 -17.30
CA LYS A 426 -3.86 47.16 -16.84
C LYS A 426 -3.24 47.88 -18.05
N VAL A 427 -3.49 49.17 -18.16
CA VAL A 427 -2.96 49.96 -19.30
C VAL A 427 -1.45 50.11 -19.15
N ASP A 428 -0.98 50.42 -17.94
CA ASP A 428 0.42 50.58 -17.60
C ASP A 428 0.69 50.04 -16.19
N SER A 429 1.82 49.40 -15.99
CA SER A 429 2.25 48.90 -14.68
C SER A 429 2.52 50.02 -13.68
N LEU A 430 2.77 51.22 -14.14
CA LEU A 430 3.09 52.41 -13.32
C LEU A 430 1.84 53.21 -12.90
N VAL A 431 0.67 52.95 -13.50
CA VAL A 431 -0.58 53.66 -13.23
C VAL A 431 -1.61 52.73 -12.64
N ASP A 432 -2.04 52.95 -11.44
CA ASP A 432 -2.84 51.98 -10.68
C ASP A 432 -4.36 52.01 -10.95
N ASN A 433 -4.88 53.04 -11.60
CA ASN A 433 -6.31 53.26 -11.77
C ASN A 433 -6.77 53.30 -13.24
N GLU A 434 -5.93 52.93 -14.19
CA GLU A 434 -6.28 52.89 -15.61
C GLU A 434 -6.30 51.46 -16.16
N PHE A 435 -7.45 51.09 -16.71
CA PHE A 435 -7.67 49.74 -17.20
C PHE A 435 -8.39 49.77 -18.57
N HIS A 436 -7.89 49.02 -19.53
CA HIS A 436 -8.70 48.58 -20.65
C HIS A 436 -9.75 47.61 -20.11
N GLN A 437 -10.98 47.78 -20.56
CA GLN A 437 -12.10 46.98 -20.12
C GLN A 437 -12.95 46.57 -21.29
N ILE A 438 -13.29 45.32 -21.40
CA ILE A 438 -14.18 44.79 -22.42
C ILE A 438 -15.17 43.84 -21.77
N LYS A 439 -16.46 44.04 -22.01
CA LYS A 439 -17.50 43.16 -21.49
C LYS A 439 -18.54 42.85 -22.54
N GLY A 440 -19.20 41.72 -22.35
CA GLY A 440 -20.33 41.27 -23.18
C GLY A 440 -21.01 40.07 -22.53
N LYS A 441 -21.93 39.47 -23.26
CA LYS A 441 -22.55 38.23 -22.79
C LYS A 441 -21.62 37.04 -23.03
N TYR A 442 -21.01 36.98 -24.21
CA TYR A 442 -20.07 35.93 -24.62
C TYR A 442 -18.72 36.52 -24.99
N LEU A 443 -17.66 35.80 -24.67
CA LEU A 443 -16.30 36.12 -25.10
C LEU A 443 -15.64 34.87 -25.66
N THR A 444 -14.98 35.01 -26.79
CA THR A 444 -14.08 33.99 -27.34
C THR A 444 -12.71 34.61 -27.57
N VAL A 445 -11.66 33.99 -27.01
CA VAL A 445 -10.27 34.33 -27.28
C VAL A 445 -9.62 33.18 -28.01
N LEU A 446 -9.01 33.44 -29.14
CA LEU A 446 -8.21 32.49 -29.89
C LEU A 446 -6.73 32.74 -29.63
N PHE A 447 -5.96 31.66 -29.54
CA PHE A 447 -4.53 31.72 -29.25
C PHE A 447 -3.72 31.08 -30.38
N HIS A 448 -2.64 31.73 -30.75
CA HIS A 448 -1.61 31.15 -31.58
C HIS A 448 -0.29 31.12 -30.80
N ASP A 449 0.30 29.95 -30.63
CA ASP A 449 1.53 29.74 -29.85
C ASP A 449 1.49 30.33 -28.41
N ASP A 450 0.37 30.08 -27.68
CA ASP A 450 0.08 30.61 -26.35
C ASP A 450 0.00 32.15 -26.26
N LYS A 451 -0.11 32.85 -27.40
CA LYS A 451 -0.36 34.29 -27.46
C LYS A 451 -1.75 34.56 -28.00
N ILE A 452 -2.37 35.60 -27.49
CA ILE A 452 -3.67 36.04 -28.00
C ILE A 452 -3.50 36.44 -29.47
N ASP A 453 -4.35 35.91 -30.33
CA ASP A 453 -4.40 36.16 -31.78
C ASP A 453 -5.67 36.94 -32.14
N PHE A 454 -6.81 36.52 -31.58
CA PHE A 454 -8.10 37.10 -31.86
C PHE A 454 -8.98 37.11 -30.62
N VAL A 455 -9.76 38.20 -30.42
CA VAL A 455 -10.77 38.32 -29.37
C VAL A 455 -12.10 38.71 -30.02
N ASN A 456 -13.16 37.96 -29.70
CA ASN A 456 -14.52 38.24 -30.13
C ASN A 456 -15.44 38.36 -28.90
N VAL A 457 -16.17 39.46 -28.79
CA VAL A 457 -17.13 39.71 -27.71
C VAL A 457 -18.50 39.95 -28.32
N GLU A 458 -19.49 39.21 -27.91
CA GLU A 458 -20.82 39.20 -28.49
C GLU A 458 -21.90 39.52 -27.49
N GLU A 459 -22.98 40.08 -27.95
CA GLU A 459 -24.20 40.52 -27.28
C GLU A 459 -23.93 41.56 -26.16
N ASN A 460 -24.35 42.78 -26.44
CA ASN A 460 -24.17 43.96 -25.60
C ASN A 460 -22.69 44.22 -25.29
N ALA A 461 -21.86 44.12 -26.29
CA ALA A 461 -20.44 44.36 -26.18
C ALA A 461 -20.14 45.82 -25.89
N VAL A 462 -19.34 46.08 -24.86
CA VAL A 462 -18.87 47.42 -24.50
C VAL A 462 -17.35 47.34 -24.28
N ALA A 463 -16.61 48.23 -24.90
CA ALA A 463 -15.18 48.40 -24.65
C ALA A 463 -14.90 49.83 -24.14
N LEU A 464 -14.06 49.89 -23.11
CA LEU A 464 -13.39 51.10 -22.65
C LEU A 464 -11.90 50.93 -22.87
N THR A 465 -11.30 51.72 -23.73
CA THR A 465 -9.90 51.65 -24.10
C THR A 465 -9.23 53.02 -23.93
N TYR A 466 -8.08 53.04 -23.28
CA TYR A 466 -7.22 54.23 -23.24
C TYR A 466 -6.38 54.27 -24.52
N MET A 467 -6.12 55.45 -25.05
CA MET A 467 -5.43 55.68 -26.29
C MET A 467 -4.12 56.40 -26.05
N ASP A 468 -3.04 55.77 -26.54
CA ASP A 468 -1.71 56.31 -26.48
C ASP A 468 -1.26 56.75 -27.89
N ASP A 469 -0.61 57.87 -28.00
CA ASP A 469 0.16 58.27 -29.18
C ASP A 469 1.65 58.02 -28.91
N THR A 470 2.37 57.63 -29.95
CA THR A 470 3.80 57.38 -29.87
C THR A 470 4.54 58.40 -30.73
N ASP A 471 5.19 59.36 -30.07
CA ASP A 471 6.02 60.33 -30.78
C ASP A 471 7.03 59.63 -31.72
N ALA A 472 6.99 59.99 -32.99
CA ALA A 472 7.75 59.30 -34.02
C ALA A 472 9.27 59.44 -33.82
N LYS A 473 9.73 60.51 -33.18
CA LYS A 473 11.16 60.83 -32.98
C LYS A 473 11.69 60.30 -31.64
N THR A 474 10.96 60.56 -30.56
CA THR A 474 11.43 60.22 -29.20
C THR A 474 11.01 58.80 -28.78
N LYS A 475 10.08 58.16 -29.52
CA LYS A 475 9.45 56.87 -29.16
C LYS A 475 8.75 56.90 -27.80
N LYS A 476 8.47 58.08 -27.25
CA LYS A 476 7.75 58.24 -26.00
C LYS A 476 6.25 58.06 -26.28
N LYS A 477 5.62 57.20 -25.47
CA LYS A 477 4.17 57.03 -25.47
C LYS A 477 3.52 58.08 -24.57
N GLU A 478 2.55 58.81 -25.12
CA GLU A 478 1.78 59.80 -24.37
C GLU A 478 0.28 59.46 -24.48
N ARG A 479 -0.36 59.33 -23.32
CA ARG A 479 -1.80 59.05 -23.26
C ARG A 479 -2.59 60.32 -23.53
N TYR A 480 -3.42 60.29 -24.54
CA TYR A 480 -4.17 61.47 -24.98
C TYR A 480 -5.69 61.38 -24.76
N GLY A 481 -6.25 60.18 -24.57
CA GLY A 481 -7.68 60.06 -24.39
C GLY A 481 -8.14 58.67 -24.02
N ALA A 482 -9.45 58.54 -23.85
CA ALA A 482 -10.16 57.29 -23.66
C ALA A 482 -11.34 57.19 -24.59
N ASN A 483 -11.61 55.99 -25.11
CA ASN A 483 -12.74 55.69 -25.98
C ASN A 483 -13.66 54.67 -25.30
N ILE A 484 -14.96 54.93 -25.35
CA ILE A 484 -15.99 53.98 -24.96
C ILE A 484 -16.79 53.65 -26.22
N SER A 485 -16.87 52.35 -26.56
CA SER A 485 -17.61 51.83 -27.70
C SER A 485 -18.70 50.87 -27.22
N TYR A 486 -19.90 51.03 -27.75
CA TYR A 486 -21.07 50.17 -27.56
C TYR A 486 -21.36 49.48 -28.90
N CYS A 487 -21.36 48.13 -28.89
CA CYS A 487 -21.49 47.37 -30.14
C CYS A 487 -22.36 46.13 -29.87
N GLY A 488 -22.95 45.58 -30.92
CA GLY A 488 -23.50 44.24 -30.84
C GLY A 488 -22.40 43.19 -30.75
N ILE A 489 -21.27 43.42 -31.49
CA ILE A 489 -20.08 42.58 -31.53
C ILE A 489 -18.83 43.48 -31.52
N ILE A 490 -17.83 43.11 -30.76
CA ILE A 490 -16.48 43.69 -30.82
C ILE A 490 -15.49 42.57 -31.20
N GLU A 491 -14.77 42.80 -32.29
CA GLU A 491 -13.68 41.93 -32.75
C GLU A 491 -12.35 42.68 -32.62
N VAL A 492 -11.32 41.99 -32.11
CA VAL A 492 -9.97 42.53 -31.91
C VAL A 492 -8.97 41.57 -32.51
N ASP A 493 -8.22 42.01 -33.50
CA ASP A 493 -7.08 41.29 -34.04
C ASP A 493 -5.80 41.74 -33.34
N VAL A 494 -4.98 40.77 -32.92
CA VAL A 494 -3.75 41.00 -32.13
C VAL A 494 -2.57 40.37 -32.83
N VAL A 495 -1.55 41.17 -33.15
CA VAL A 495 -0.31 40.69 -33.76
C VAL A 495 0.83 40.88 -32.75
N GLY A 496 1.36 39.75 -32.22
CA GLY A 496 2.41 39.78 -31.20
C GLY A 496 1.91 40.26 -29.82
N LYS A 497 2.02 41.54 -29.54
CA LYS A 497 1.47 42.21 -28.35
C LYS A 497 0.64 43.44 -28.67
N ASP A 498 0.59 43.81 -29.95
CA ASP A 498 -0.05 45.04 -30.39
C ASP A 498 -1.44 44.72 -30.99
N VAL A 499 -2.41 45.57 -30.71
CA VAL A 499 -3.75 45.51 -31.30
C VAL A 499 -3.63 46.08 -32.69
N GLU A 500 -3.91 45.25 -33.70
CA GLU A 500 -3.85 45.65 -35.14
C GLU A 500 -5.19 46.25 -35.62
N LEU A 501 -6.30 45.61 -35.23
CA LEU A 501 -7.62 46.04 -35.63
C LEU A 501 -8.62 45.90 -34.50
N VAL A 502 -9.49 46.89 -34.34
CA VAL A 502 -10.69 46.81 -33.50
C VAL A 502 -11.91 47.10 -34.39
N ALA A 503 -12.76 46.13 -34.58
CA ALA A 503 -14.00 46.27 -35.34
C ALA A 503 -15.21 46.24 -34.38
N CYS A 504 -16.02 47.29 -34.42
CA CYS A 504 -17.29 47.41 -33.73
C CYS A 504 -18.40 47.17 -34.73
N ARG A 505 -19.17 46.08 -34.58
CA ARG A 505 -20.22 45.70 -35.53
C ARG A 505 -21.59 45.71 -34.85
N ILE A 506 -22.61 45.95 -35.62
CA ILE A 506 -24.03 45.93 -35.24
C ILE A 506 -24.36 47.01 -34.20
N LYS A 507 -25.06 48.04 -34.62
CA LYS A 507 -25.50 49.18 -33.79
C LYS A 507 -24.32 49.86 -33.09
N SER A 508 -23.29 50.16 -33.84
CA SER A 508 -22.06 50.78 -33.30
C SER A 508 -22.37 52.21 -32.83
N ASP A 509 -22.06 52.51 -31.59
CA ASP A 509 -22.05 53.83 -30.99
C ASP A 509 -20.77 53.95 -30.14
N GLY A 510 -20.24 55.15 -30.06
CA GLY A 510 -19.00 55.33 -29.29
C GLY A 510 -18.72 56.82 -29.06
N LYS A 511 -17.97 57.06 -27.98
CA LYS A 511 -17.55 58.39 -27.61
C LYS A 511 -16.09 58.41 -27.17
N MET A 512 -15.36 59.30 -27.80
CA MET A 512 -13.96 59.57 -27.46
C MET A 512 -13.90 60.81 -26.56
N TYR A 513 -13.10 60.72 -25.51
CA TYR A 513 -12.84 61.76 -24.55
C TYR A 513 -11.34 62.09 -24.51
N PRO A 514 -10.95 63.36 -24.66
CA PRO A 514 -9.62 63.78 -24.23
C PRO A 514 -9.40 63.42 -22.77
N LEU A 515 -8.18 63.03 -22.38
CA LEU A 515 -7.93 62.53 -21.02
C LEU A 515 -8.34 63.53 -19.93
N SER A 516 -8.11 64.82 -20.16
CA SER A 516 -8.51 65.92 -19.26
C SER A 516 -10.00 66.12 -19.09
N GLN A 517 -10.82 65.58 -19.98
CA GLN A 517 -12.28 65.67 -20.00
C GLN A 517 -12.98 64.32 -19.77
N PHE A 518 -12.20 63.30 -19.44
CA PHE A 518 -12.73 61.95 -19.23
C PHE A 518 -13.40 61.86 -17.84
N PRO A 519 -14.74 61.69 -17.78
CA PRO A 519 -15.47 61.72 -16.50
C PRO A 519 -15.11 60.55 -15.63
N ASP A 520 -14.94 60.81 -14.32
CA ASP A 520 -14.57 59.76 -13.35
C ASP A 520 -15.64 58.69 -13.18
N GLU A 521 -16.94 59.05 -13.37
CA GLU A 521 -18.09 58.14 -13.21
C GLU A 521 -18.11 57.02 -14.26
N ILE A 522 -17.45 57.21 -15.44
CA ILE A 522 -17.42 56.23 -16.53
C ILE A 522 -16.06 55.57 -16.70
N ARG A 523 -15.09 55.82 -15.79
CA ARG A 523 -13.78 55.18 -15.80
C ARG A 523 -13.85 53.67 -15.59
N TYR A 524 -14.92 53.22 -14.98
CA TYR A 524 -15.13 51.80 -14.74
C TYR A 524 -16.50 51.38 -15.30
N LEU A 525 -16.50 50.37 -16.15
CA LEU A 525 -17.74 49.81 -16.67
C LEU A 525 -18.56 49.16 -15.55
N PRO A 526 -19.88 49.10 -15.63
CA PRO A 526 -20.70 48.43 -14.63
C PRO A 526 -20.25 47.02 -14.35
N ASN A 527 -20.16 46.63 -13.06
CA ASN A 527 -19.63 45.36 -12.55
C ASN A 527 -18.10 45.22 -12.60
N PHE A 528 -17.36 46.30 -12.86
CA PHE A 528 -15.90 46.28 -12.74
C PHE A 528 -15.47 45.81 -11.35
N LYS A 529 -14.56 44.81 -11.30
CA LYS A 529 -13.93 44.32 -10.08
C LYS A 529 -12.51 43.87 -10.41
N TRP A 530 -11.52 44.67 -10.02
CA TRP A 530 -10.13 44.27 -10.12
C TRP A 530 -9.74 43.42 -8.92
N ARG A 531 -9.56 42.10 -9.14
CA ARG A 531 -9.37 41.09 -8.08
C ARG A 531 -7.92 40.59 -8.01
N ILE A 532 -6.94 41.48 -8.30
CA ILE A 532 -5.51 41.12 -8.36
C ILE A 532 -4.97 40.52 -7.05
N SER A 533 -5.53 40.89 -5.91
CA SER A 533 -5.16 40.31 -4.61
C SER A 533 -5.46 38.81 -4.51
N GLU A 534 -6.31 38.28 -5.37
CA GLU A 534 -6.64 36.87 -5.43
C GLU A 534 -5.78 36.09 -6.42
N ARG A 535 -4.94 36.77 -7.20
CA ARG A 535 -4.05 36.15 -8.20
C ARG A 535 -3.02 35.25 -7.51
N LEU A 536 -2.79 34.08 -8.10
CA LEU A 536 -1.77 33.15 -7.64
C LEU A 536 -0.44 33.54 -8.29
N ASN A 537 0.56 33.91 -7.48
CA ASN A 537 1.86 34.36 -7.99
C ASN A 537 2.85 33.22 -8.17
N LYS A 538 2.66 32.13 -7.44
CA LYS A 538 3.50 30.91 -7.50
C LYS A 538 2.64 29.68 -7.25
N TRP A 539 3.13 28.52 -7.66
CA TRP A 539 2.38 27.28 -7.53
C TRP A 539 1.94 26.94 -6.08
N ARG A 540 2.72 27.39 -5.05
CA ARG A 540 2.36 27.16 -3.65
C ARG A 540 1.12 27.94 -3.19
N ASP A 541 0.75 28.97 -3.92
CA ASP A 541 -0.41 29.80 -3.56
C ASP A 541 -1.73 29.06 -3.78
N ILE A 542 -1.73 27.92 -4.49
CA ILE A 542 -2.91 27.06 -4.60
C ILE A 542 -3.37 26.52 -3.24
N PHE A 543 -2.51 26.49 -2.23
CA PHE A 543 -2.81 26.00 -0.87
C PHE A 543 -3.21 27.10 0.12
N VAL A 544 -3.00 28.35 -0.23
CA VAL A 544 -3.28 29.48 0.66
C VAL A 544 -4.76 29.84 0.56
N GLU A 545 -5.47 29.81 1.67
CA GLU A 545 -6.82 30.41 1.70
C GLU A 545 -6.68 31.92 1.48
N SER A 546 -7.39 32.45 0.47
CA SER A 546 -7.52 33.91 0.35
C SER A 546 -8.20 34.44 1.60
N LYS A 547 -7.49 35.31 2.33
CA LYS A 547 -8.03 36.02 3.50
C LYS A 547 -9.22 36.87 3.13
#